data_1a13768894f32e3d40f0327608ba5f4c
#
_entry.id   1a13768894f32e3d40f0327608ba5f4c
#
_cell.length_a   1.000
_cell.length_b   1.000
_cell.length_c   1.000
_cell.angle_alpha   90.00
_cell.angle_beta   90.00
_cell.angle_gamma   90.00
#
_symmetry.space_group_name_H-M   'P 1'
#
loop_
_entity.id
_entity.type
_entity.pdbx_description
1 polymer ?
#
loop_
_entity_poly.entity_id
_entity_poly.type
_entity_poly.pdbx_seq_one_letter_code
_entity_poly.pdbx_strand_id
1 'polypeptide(L)'
;MSSLPDYRPHELMLDPNITKVEFNDFIGVWPNFMPRPLCEDICKFTDTQIDQACVVNPSLKPEEFGDPNRVVKSEDLYGGQLNRKDFAMILNYANRDLVLKINSVLRACVQHYISEYQSLRNTKLISSDIKVQKTPPGGGYHLWHYENSDEAHAFRELVWMVYLNDMPEGEAETESLYQRRRIRPTAGTVVVWPAGYTHTHKGNTVLTQDKYILTGWYIKRN
;
A
#
# COMPACT_ATOMS: atom_id res chain seq x y z
N MET A 1 37.03 21.25 3.76
CA MET A 1 35.67 21.33 4.30
C MET A 1 34.72 21.24 3.10
N SER A 2 34.10 20.09 2.92
CA SER A 2 33.12 19.90 1.85
C SER A 2 31.84 20.62 2.31
N SER A 3 31.45 21.67 1.59
CA SER A 3 30.18 22.34 1.80
C SER A 3 29.09 21.33 1.53
N LEU A 4 28.22 21.06 2.53
CA LEU A 4 26.99 20.31 2.32
C LEU A 4 26.23 20.99 1.16
N PRO A 5 25.64 20.21 0.22
CA PRO A 5 24.84 20.79 -0.83
C PRO A 5 23.71 21.61 -0.22
N ASP A 6 23.53 22.83 -0.69
CA ASP A 6 22.50 23.76 -0.27
C ASP A 6 21.13 23.14 -0.61
N TYR A 7 20.53 22.49 0.37
CA TYR A 7 19.26 21.81 0.23
C TYR A 7 18.15 22.84 0.31
N ARG A 8 17.80 23.42 -0.82
CA ARG A 8 16.61 24.27 -0.89
C ARG A 8 15.38 23.39 -0.81
N PRO A 9 14.46 23.66 0.13
CA PRO A 9 13.20 22.93 0.17
C PRO A 9 12.49 23.08 -1.18
N HIS A 10 12.14 21.97 -1.81
CA HIS A 10 11.33 22.00 -3.01
C HIS A 10 10.01 22.71 -2.69
N GLU A 11 9.62 23.67 -3.52
CA GLU A 11 8.25 24.20 -3.49
C GLU A 11 7.28 23.04 -3.70
N LEU A 12 6.42 22.81 -2.70
CA LEU A 12 5.39 21.77 -2.79
C LEU A 12 4.25 22.32 -3.65
N MET A 13 4.11 21.82 -4.85
CA MET A 13 2.94 22.10 -5.69
C MET A 13 1.81 21.18 -5.25
N LEU A 14 0.90 21.72 -4.44
CA LEU A 14 -0.28 20.98 -4.01
C LEU A 14 -1.28 20.88 -5.16
N ASP A 15 -1.86 19.68 -5.34
CA ASP A 15 -2.89 19.44 -6.34
C ASP A 15 -4.19 20.15 -5.89
N PRO A 16 -4.71 21.13 -6.67
CA PRO A 16 -5.93 21.86 -6.31
C PRO A 16 -7.19 20.98 -6.32
N ASN A 17 -7.12 19.77 -6.90
CA ASN A 17 -8.22 18.81 -6.89
C ASN A 17 -8.36 18.06 -5.58
N ILE A 18 -7.39 18.17 -4.66
CA ILE A 18 -7.51 17.60 -3.31
C ILE A 18 -8.47 18.48 -2.49
N THR A 19 -9.75 18.15 -2.55
CA THR A 19 -10.80 18.89 -1.84
C THR A 19 -11.21 18.24 -0.52
N LYS A 20 -10.89 16.96 -0.33
CA LYS A 20 -11.22 16.21 0.87
C LYS A 20 -10.00 15.41 1.31
N VAL A 21 -9.56 15.68 2.51
CA VAL A 21 -8.51 14.92 3.20
C VAL A 21 -8.80 14.95 4.68
N GLU A 22 -8.49 13.87 5.36
CA GLU A 22 -8.51 13.78 6.81
C GLU A 22 -7.10 13.46 7.29
N PHE A 23 -6.58 14.25 8.23
CA PHE A 23 -5.36 13.97 8.94
C PHE A 23 -5.68 13.73 10.41
N ASN A 24 -5.37 12.56 10.91
CA ASN A 24 -5.53 12.22 12.31
C ASN A 24 -4.43 11.26 12.74
N ASP A 25 -3.74 11.58 13.83
CA ASP A 25 -2.65 10.77 14.40
C ASP A 25 -1.63 10.31 13.34
N PHE A 26 -1.19 11.23 12.51
CA PHE A 26 -0.27 10.99 11.39
C PHE A 26 -0.81 10.06 10.29
N ILE A 27 -2.08 9.73 10.28
CA ILE A 27 -2.73 9.00 9.20
C ILE A 27 -3.45 10.02 8.31
N GLY A 28 -3.01 10.12 7.05
CA GLY A 28 -3.68 10.89 6.01
C GLY A 28 -4.61 9.99 5.20
N VAL A 29 -5.85 10.43 4.99
CA VAL A 29 -6.85 9.69 4.21
C VAL A 29 -7.44 10.63 3.14
N TRP A 30 -7.35 10.23 1.88
CA TRP A 30 -7.91 10.92 0.71
C TRP A 30 -9.04 10.08 0.12
N PRO A 31 -10.30 10.32 0.49
CA PRO A 31 -11.43 9.54 0.00
C PRO A 31 -11.64 9.72 -1.51
N ASN A 32 -11.81 8.62 -2.25
CA ASN A 32 -12.12 8.60 -3.69
C ASN A 32 -11.14 9.42 -4.57
N PHE A 33 -9.89 9.53 -4.18
CA PHE A 33 -8.91 10.35 -4.90
C PHE A 33 -8.34 9.65 -6.13
N MET A 34 -8.07 8.34 -6.06
CA MET A 34 -7.73 7.57 -7.26
C MET A 34 -8.98 7.35 -8.10
N PRO A 35 -8.95 7.66 -9.42
CA PRO A 35 -10.11 7.47 -10.29
C PRO A 35 -10.60 6.02 -10.30
N ARG A 36 -11.91 5.80 -10.14
CA ARG A 36 -12.52 4.46 -10.17
C ARG A 36 -12.18 3.65 -11.41
N PRO A 37 -12.17 4.21 -12.64
CA PRO A 37 -11.74 3.45 -13.82
C PRO A 37 -10.31 2.92 -13.70
N LEU A 38 -9.40 3.67 -13.09
CA LEU A 38 -8.03 3.19 -12.85
C LEU A 38 -8.00 2.05 -11.83
N CYS A 39 -8.83 2.12 -10.78
CA CYS A 39 -8.97 1.02 -9.83
C CYS A 39 -9.46 -0.26 -10.51
N GLU A 40 -10.48 -0.14 -11.36
CA GLU A 40 -11.05 -1.26 -12.13
C GLU A 40 -10.03 -1.87 -13.11
N ASP A 41 -9.26 -1.03 -13.81
CA ASP A 41 -8.20 -1.49 -14.72
C ASP A 41 -7.13 -2.29 -13.98
N ILE A 42 -6.74 -1.84 -12.77
CA ILE A 42 -5.77 -2.54 -11.92
C ILE A 42 -6.35 -3.88 -11.44
N CYS A 43 -7.61 -3.93 -11.01
CA CYS A 43 -8.25 -5.17 -10.60
C CYS A 43 -8.29 -6.20 -11.74
N LYS A 44 -8.75 -5.79 -12.94
CA LYS A 44 -8.80 -6.65 -14.13
C LYS A 44 -7.41 -7.16 -14.53
N PHE A 45 -6.41 -6.27 -14.52
CA PHE A 45 -5.03 -6.67 -14.78
C PHE A 45 -4.56 -7.71 -13.77
N THR A 46 -4.84 -7.51 -12.49
CA THR A 46 -4.45 -8.42 -11.41
C THR A 46 -5.09 -9.80 -11.59
N ASP A 47 -6.39 -9.86 -11.88
CA ASP A 47 -7.08 -11.13 -12.13
C ASP A 47 -6.48 -11.88 -13.32
N THR A 48 -6.23 -11.18 -14.43
CA THR A 48 -5.58 -11.76 -15.61
C THR A 48 -4.23 -12.38 -15.27
N GLN A 49 -3.41 -11.70 -14.45
CA GLN A 49 -2.09 -12.21 -14.07
C GLN A 49 -2.20 -13.42 -13.12
N ILE A 50 -3.15 -13.41 -12.19
CA ILE A 50 -3.40 -14.54 -11.29
C ILE A 50 -3.87 -15.75 -12.09
N ASP A 51 -4.83 -15.57 -13.01
CA ASP A 51 -5.35 -16.66 -13.85
C ASP A 51 -4.24 -17.28 -14.70
N GLN A 52 -3.40 -16.45 -15.34
CA GLN A 52 -2.25 -16.93 -16.13
C GLN A 52 -1.26 -17.69 -15.25
N ALA A 53 -0.95 -17.19 -14.07
CA ALA A 53 -0.03 -17.86 -13.13
C ALA A 53 -0.59 -19.20 -12.65
N CYS A 54 -1.89 -19.30 -12.39
CA CYS A 54 -2.54 -20.54 -11.97
C CYS A 54 -2.59 -21.59 -13.09
N VAL A 55 -2.72 -21.15 -14.34
CA VAL A 55 -2.65 -22.07 -15.50
C VAL A 55 -1.25 -22.68 -15.68
N VAL A 56 -0.22 -21.85 -15.50
CA VAL A 56 1.19 -22.30 -15.64
C VAL A 56 1.65 -23.17 -14.46
N ASN A 57 1.16 -22.86 -13.26
CA ASN A 57 1.53 -23.60 -12.05
C ASN A 57 0.32 -23.78 -11.11
N PRO A 58 -0.46 -24.87 -11.32
CA PRO A 58 -1.61 -25.18 -10.49
C PRO A 58 -1.29 -25.35 -8.98
N SER A 59 -0.02 -25.62 -8.67
CA SER A 59 0.50 -25.80 -7.31
C SER A 59 1.30 -24.58 -6.87
N LEU A 60 0.87 -23.36 -7.20
CA LEU A 60 1.53 -22.13 -6.77
C LEU A 60 1.86 -22.20 -5.27
N LYS A 61 3.12 -22.59 -4.98
CA LYS A 61 3.63 -22.58 -3.61
C LYS A 61 3.94 -21.13 -3.23
N PRO A 62 3.65 -20.73 -1.99
CA PRO A 62 4.27 -19.56 -1.45
C PRO A 62 5.79 -19.79 -1.45
N GLU A 63 6.57 -18.73 -1.69
CA GLU A 63 8.02 -18.74 -1.47
C GLU A 63 8.93 -19.35 -2.55
N GLU A 64 9.01 -18.71 -3.70
CA GLU A 64 10.29 -18.57 -4.37
C GLU A 64 10.51 -17.08 -4.63
N PHE A 65 11.18 -16.44 -3.70
CA PHE A 65 11.74 -15.11 -3.87
C PHE A 65 12.76 -15.14 -5.00
N GLY A 66 12.47 -14.54 -6.13
CA GLY A 66 13.44 -14.45 -7.22
C GLY A 66 12.94 -13.86 -8.52
N ASP A 67 11.66 -13.97 -8.84
CA ASP A 67 11.10 -13.35 -10.02
C ASP A 67 10.16 -12.20 -9.63
N PRO A 68 10.58 -10.93 -9.84
CA PRO A 68 9.77 -9.76 -9.50
C PRO A 68 8.47 -9.66 -10.30
N ASN A 69 8.31 -10.42 -11.37
CA ASN A 69 7.09 -10.48 -12.18
C ASN A 69 6.13 -11.58 -11.75
N ARG A 70 6.48 -12.35 -10.71
CA ARG A 70 5.70 -13.52 -10.32
C ARG A 70 4.57 -13.17 -9.38
N VAL A 71 3.39 -13.75 -9.62
CA VAL A 71 2.29 -13.76 -8.67
C VAL A 71 2.65 -14.72 -7.53
N VAL A 72 2.61 -14.23 -6.30
CA VAL A 72 2.84 -15.01 -5.09
C VAL A 72 1.51 -15.23 -4.39
N LYS A 73 1.18 -16.50 -4.14
CA LYS A 73 0.09 -16.87 -3.23
C LYS A 73 0.66 -17.04 -1.83
N SER A 74 0.17 -16.28 -0.88
CA SER A 74 0.53 -16.43 0.53
C SER A 74 -0.61 -17.12 1.28
N GLU A 75 -0.27 -18.18 2.00
CA GLU A 75 -1.16 -18.85 2.93
C GLU A 75 -0.31 -19.29 4.13
N ASP A 76 -0.18 -18.40 5.11
CA ASP A 76 0.70 -18.57 6.26
C ASP A 76 -0.11 -18.87 7.52
N LEU A 77 0.27 -19.97 8.20
CA LEU A 77 -0.34 -20.45 9.44
C LEU A 77 0.71 -20.40 10.56
N TYR A 78 0.38 -19.71 11.64
CA TYR A 78 1.19 -19.70 12.86
C TYR A 78 0.39 -20.21 14.03
N GLY A 79 0.89 -21.24 14.72
CA GLY A 79 0.18 -21.84 15.86
C GLY A 79 -1.22 -22.36 15.53
N GLY A 80 -1.47 -22.78 14.27
CA GLY A 80 -2.77 -23.24 13.80
C GLY A 80 -3.76 -22.11 13.44
N GLN A 81 -3.33 -20.85 13.55
CA GLN A 81 -4.14 -19.70 13.13
C GLN A 81 -3.66 -19.15 11.78
N LEU A 82 -4.60 -18.77 10.94
CA LEU A 82 -4.31 -18.14 9.65
C LEU A 82 -3.78 -16.71 9.89
N ASN A 83 -2.51 -16.48 9.54
CA ASN A 83 -1.88 -15.16 9.65
C ASN A 83 -2.12 -14.33 8.40
N ARG A 84 -1.99 -14.95 7.23
CA ARG A 84 -2.11 -14.28 5.95
C ARG A 84 -2.64 -15.24 4.88
N LYS A 85 -3.55 -14.72 4.05
CA LYS A 85 -4.01 -15.41 2.83
C LYS A 85 -4.34 -14.36 1.78
N ASP A 86 -3.49 -14.25 0.76
CA ASP A 86 -3.69 -13.36 -0.39
C ASP A 86 -2.88 -13.81 -1.62
N PHE A 87 -3.16 -13.19 -2.76
CA PHE A 87 -2.28 -13.17 -3.93
C PHE A 87 -1.63 -11.80 -4.01
N ALA A 88 -0.35 -11.73 -4.36
CA ALA A 88 0.36 -10.48 -4.49
C ALA A 88 1.33 -10.50 -5.67
N MET A 89 1.58 -9.33 -6.27
CA MET A 89 2.61 -9.13 -7.29
C MET A 89 3.14 -7.70 -7.24
N ILE A 90 4.38 -7.51 -7.70
CA ILE A 90 5.01 -6.19 -7.83
C ILE A 90 4.71 -5.64 -9.22
N LEU A 91 3.97 -4.53 -9.29
CA LEU A 91 3.56 -3.91 -10.56
C LEU A 91 4.71 -3.23 -11.29
N ASN A 92 5.77 -2.82 -10.60
CA ASN A 92 6.90 -2.08 -11.17
C ASN A 92 7.50 -2.77 -12.40
N TYR A 93 7.48 -4.07 -12.42
CA TYR A 93 8.06 -4.89 -13.49
C TYR A 93 7.00 -5.45 -14.46
N ALA A 94 5.72 -5.41 -14.07
CA ALA A 94 4.65 -6.04 -14.82
C ALA A 94 3.92 -5.08 -15.78
N ASN A 95 3.73 -3.81 -15.38
CA ASN A 95 2.98 -2.84 -16.18
C ASN A 95 3.42 -1.41 -15.92
N ARG A 96 4.30 -0.89 -16.77
CA ARG A 96 4.85 0.46 -16.67
C ARG A 96 3.79 1.56 -16.73
N ASP A 97 2.76 1.42 -17.54
CA ASP A 97 1.75 2.47 -17.71
C ASP A 97 0.87 2.61 -16.47
N LEU A 98 0.49 1.49 -15.86
CA LEU A 98 -0.20 1.51 -14.57
C LEU A 98 0.68 2.13 -13.49
N VAL A 99 1.96 1.78 -13.42
CA VAL A 99 2.92 2.35 -12.46
C VAL A 99 3.01 3.86 -12.58
N LEU A 100 3.09 4.42 -13.79
CA LEU A 100 3.14 5.87 -14.02
C LEU A 100 1.86 6.57 -13.54
N LYS A 101 0.69 6.02 -13.86
CA LYS A 101 -0.61 6.56 -13.41
C LYS A 101 -0.74 6.52 -11.88
N ILE A 102 -0.38 5.40 -11.25
CA ILE A 102 -0.41 5.23 -9.79
C ILE A 102 0.52 6.24 -9.12
N ASN A 103 1.77 6.36 -9.60
CA ASN A 103 2.73 7.30 -9.04
C ASN A 103 2.28 8.75 -9.16
N SER A 104 1.54 9.14 -10.20
CA SER A 104 0.97 10.48 -10.32
C SER A 104 -0.01 10.77 -9.18
N VAL A 105 -0.92 9.83 -8.88
CA VAL A 105 -1.87 9.94 -7.76
C VAL A 105 -1.14 10.00 -6.41
N LEU A 106 -0.22 9.07 -6.19
CA LEU A 106 0.52 8.98 -4.92
C LEU A 106 1.37 10.23 -4.66
N ARG A 107 2.01 10.78 -5.70
CA ARG A 107 2.81 11.99 -5.59
C ARG A 107 1.97 13.15 -5.04
N ALA A 108 0.76 13.34 -5.54
CA ALA A 108 -0.13 14.39 -5.06
C ALA A 108 -0.48 14.22 -3.58
N CYS A 109 -0.86 12.99 -3.16
CA CYS A 109 -1.18 12.69 -1.76
C CYS A 109 0.03 12.88 -0.84
N VAL A 110 1.22 12.40 -1.23
CA VAL A 110 2.42 12.50 -0.41
C VAL A 110 2.94 13.94 -0.32
N GLN A 111 2.85 14.74 -1.37
CA GLN A 111 3.16 16.17 -1.29
C GLN A 111 2.23 16.88 -0.29
N HIS A 112 0.95 16.54 -0.30
CA HIS A 112 0.00 17.08 0.67
C HIS A 112 0.33 16.61 2.10
N TYR A 113 0.68 15.32 2.27
CA TYR A 113 1.13 14.75 3.54
C TYR A 113 2.37 15.49 4.10
N ILE A 114 3.37 15.75 3.25
CA ILE A 114 4.56 16.51 3.63
C ILE A 114 4.23 17.97 3.98
N SER A 115 3.23 18.58 3.33
CA SER A 115 2.81 19.94 3.67
C SER A 115 2.18 20.02 5.04
N GLU A 116 1.44 19.00 5.46
CA GLU A 116 0.87 18.88 6.80
C GLU A 116 1.95 18.59 7.84
N TYR A 117 2.80 17.59 7.56
CA TYR A 117 3.88 17.17 8.47
C TYR A 117 5.23 17.72 8.03
N GLN A 118 5.46 19.00 8.30
CA GLN A 118 6.62 19.77 7.80
C GLN A 118 7.99 19.21 8.20
N SER A 119 8.07 18.40 9.24
CA SER A 119 9.30 17.69 9.63
C SER A 119 9.86 16.79 8.52
N LEU A 120 9.02 16.38 7.57
CA LEU A 120 9.41 15.58 6.41
C LEU A 120 9.96 16.41 5.23
N ARG A 121 9.85 17.75 5.26
CA ARG A 121 10.21 18.63 4.12
C ARG A 121 11.65 18.46 3.62
N ASN A 122 12.56 18.20 4.55
CA ASN A 122 13.97 18.02 4.24
C ASN A 122 14.36 16.55 4.10
N THR A 123 13.40 15.63 4.14
CA THR A 123 13.64 14.21 3.99
C THR A 123 13.51 13.83 2.52
N LYS A 124 14.57 13.28 1.94
CA LYS A 124 14.52 12.73 0.58
C LYS A 124 13.77 11.40 0.61
N LEU A 125 12.56 11.42 0.14
CA LEU A 125 11.70 10.23 0.03
C LEU A 125 11.69 9.71 -1.41
N ILE A 126 11.85 8.40 -1.57
CA ILE A 126 11.81 7.71 -2.86
C ILE A 126 10.70 6.67 -2.80
N SER A 127 9.80 6.70 -3.79
CA SER A 127 8.81 5.63 -3.97
C SER A 127 9.52 4.30 -4.24
N SER A 128 9.22 3.32 -3.45
CA SER A 128 9.67 1.93 -3.61
C SER A 128 8.60 1.10 -4.30
N ASP A 129 8.59 -0.20 -4.08
CA ASP A 129 7.71 -1.15 -4.74
C ASP A 129 6.23 -0.74 -4.70
N ILE A 130 5.55 -0.95 -5.80
CA ILE A 130 4.09 -0.90 -5.90
C ILE A 130 3.58 -2.33 -5.94
N LYS A 131 3.05 -2.79 -4.82
CA LYS A 131 2.50 -4.14 -4.69
C LYS A 131 0.98 -4.11 -4.80
N VAL A 132 0.43 -4.88 -5.73
CA VAL A 132 -1.01 -5.17 -5.76
C VAL A 132 -1.28 -6.46 -4.99
N GLN A 133 -2.38 -6.49 -4.26
CA GLN A 133 -2.82 -7.66 -3.50
C GLN A 133 -4.31 -7.91 -3.75
N LYS A 134 -4.64 -9.19 -3.96
CA LYS A 134 -6.01 -9.71 -3.98
C LYS A 134 -6.19 -10.65 -2.81
N THR A 135 -7.12 -10.34 -1.93
CA THR A 135 -7.44 -11.14 -0.74
C THR A 135 -8.83 -11.75 -0.92
N PRO A 136 -8.95 -13.08 -1.07
CA PRO A 136 -10.24 -13.75 -1.22
C PRO A 136 -10.99 -13.86 0.11
N PRO A 137 -12.29 -14.19 0.07
CA PRO A 137 -13.05 -14.51 1.27
C PRO A 137 -12.36 -15.55 2.17
N GLY A 138 -12.41 -15.32 3.47
CA GLY A 138 -11.67 -16.06 4.49
C GLY A 138 -10.21 -15.65 4.61
N GLY A 139 -9.73 -14.73 3.76
CA GLY A 139 -8.36 -14.21 3.81
C GLY A 139 -8.23 -12.93 4.63
N GLY A 140 -6.99 -12.47 4.74
CA GLY A 140 -6.62 -11.25 5.45
C GLY A 140 -5.12 -11.21 5.70
N TYR A 141 -4.67 -10.18 6.41
CA TYR A 141 -3.35 -10.14 7.02
C TYR A 141 -3.52 -9.86 8.51
N HIS A 142 -3.68 -10.92 9.28
CA HIS A 142 -4.19 -10.88 10.64
C HIS A 142 -3.13 -10.57 11.71
N LEU A 143 -1.83 -10.65 11.35
CA LEU A 143 -0.75 -10.27 12.24
C LEU A 143 -0.68 -8.76 12.42
N TRP A 144 -0.57 -8.33 13.67
CA TRP A 144 -0.16 -6.98 14.00
C TRP A 144 1.30 -6.77 13.60
N HIS A 145 1.54 -5.87 12.67
CA HIS A 145 2.87 -5.59 12.14
C HIS A 145 3.08 -4.11 11.87
N TYR A 146 4.34 -3.74 11.70
CA TYR A 146 4.77 -2.44 11.21
C TYR A 146 5.87 -2.65 10.16
N GLU A 147 6.08 -1.68 9.31
CA GLU A 147 6.72 -1.91 8.01
C GLU A 147 8.25 -1.82 8.02
N ASN A 148 8.86 -1.32 9.08
CA ASN A 148 10.32 -1.21 9.22
C ASN A 148 10.87 -2.02 10.40
N SER A 149 10.31 -3.21 10.63
CA SER A 149 10.60 -4.06 11.78
C SER A 149 11.92 -4.82 11.73
N ASP A 150 12.58 -4.86 10.57
CA ASP A 150 13.83 -5.57 10.37
C ASP A 150 14.85 -4.73 9.59
N GLU A 151 16.09 -5.20 9.52
CA GLU A 151 17.21 -4.49 8.90
C GLU A 151 16.97 -4.23 7.39
N ALA A 152 16.38 -5.17 6.67
CA ALA A 152 16.13 -5.04 5.24
C ALA A 152 15.10 -3.93 4.92
N HIS A 153 14.21 -3.65 5.86
CA HIS A 153 13.12 -2.70 5.72
C HIS A 153 13.30 -1.42 6.57
N ALA A 154 14.41 -1.28 7.27
CA ALA A 154 14.68 -0.16 8.19
C ALA A 154 14.58 1.23 7.56
N PHE A 155 14.76 1.36 6.24
CA PHE A 155 14.66 2.62 5.51
C PHE A 155 13.25 3.04 5.10
N ARG A 156 12.24 2.23 5.35
CA ARG A 156 10.85 2.60 5.11
C ARG A 156 10.42 3.69 6.08
N GLU A 157 10.06 4.85 5.54
CA GLU A 157 9.64 6.03 6.31
C GLU A 157 8.12 6.16 6.33
N LEU A 158 7.48 6.03 5.16
CA LEU A 158 6.04 6.06 5.02
C LEU A 158 5.53 4.81 4.33
N VAL A 159 4.35 4.40 4.73
CA VAL A 159 3.51 3.41 4.04
C VAL A 159 2.39 4.14 3.34
N TRP A 160 2.02 3.68 2.18
CA TRP A 160 0.80 4.09 1.52
C TRP A 160 -0.02 2.87 1.10
N MET A 161 -1.32 3.06 1.05
CA MET A 161 -2.28 2.06 0.58
C MET A 161 -3.36 2.73 -0.26
N VAL A 162 -3.86 2.02 -1.27
CA VAL A 162 -5.05 2.41 -2.02
C VAL A 162 -6.01 1.24 -2.03
N TYR A 163 -7.25 1.48 -1.65
CA TYR A 163 -8.32 0.50 -1.82
C TYR A 163 -8.85 0.57 -3.25
N LEU A 164 -8.91 -0.56 -3.95
CA LEU A 164 -9.28 -0.61 -5.35
C LEU A 164 -10.77 -0.96 -5.56
N ASN A 165 -11.42 -1.53 -4.56
CA ASN A 165 -12.85 -1.81 -4.58
C ASN A 165 -13.51 -1.47 -3.27
N ASP A 166 -14.84 -1.33 -3.32
CA ASP A 166 -15.66 -1.11 -2.13
C ASP A 166 -15.86 -2.45 -1.41
N MET A 167 -15.72 -2.43 -0.09
CA MET A 167 -16.05 -3.58 0.76
C MET A 167 -17.25 -3.25 1.65
N PRO A 168 -18.08 -4.25 2.00
CA PRO A 168 -19.15 -4.07 2.98
C PRO A 168 -18.64 -3.52 4.31
N GLU A 169 -19.53 -2.93 5.07
CA GLU A 169 -19.22 -2.43 6.40
C GLU A 169 -18.95 -3.59 7.37
N GLY A 170 -17.93 -3.46 8.21
CA GLY A 170 -17.59 -4.43 9.24
C GLY A 170 -16.69 -5.57 8.77
N GLU A 171 -16.17 -5.51 7.52
CA GLU A 171 -15.21 -6.49 7.01
C GLU A 171 -14.04 -5.84 6.28
N ALA A 172 -12.92 -6.54 6.24
CA ALA A 172 -11.76 -6.21 5.41
C ALA A 172 -11.07 -4.88 5.72
N GLU A 173 -11.40 -4.21 6.84
CA GLU A 173 -10.80 -2.92 7.20
C GLU A 173 -9.29 -3.06 7.44
N THR A 174 -8.57 -1.96 7.27
CA THR A 174 -7.24 -1.79 7.85
C THR A 174 -7.40 -1.23 9.26
N GLU A 175 -6.94 -1.99 10.25
CA GLU A 175 -7.06 -1.64 11.68
C GLU A 175 -5.72 -1.22 12.24
N SER A 176 -5.67 -0.01 12.82
CA SER A 176 -4.51 0.54 13.52
C SER A 176 -4.64 0.31 15.02
N LEU A 177 -3.62 -0.30 15.63
CA LEU A 177 -3.65 -0.75 17.03
C LEU A 177 -3.71 0.42 18.02
N TYR A 178 -2.73 1.32 17.94
CA TYR A 178 -2.58 2.39 18.91
C TYR A 178 -3.54 3.55 18.66
N GLN A 179 -3.89 3.83 17.41
CA GLN A 179 -4.87 4.83 17.02
C GLN A 179 -6.32 4.34 17.22
N ARG A 180 -6.52 3.04 17.50
CA ARG A 180 -7.85 2.42 17.67
C ARG A 180 -8.79 2.77 16.53
N ARG A 181 -8.25 2.76 15.31
CA ARG A 181 -8.95 3.20 14.10
C ARG A 181 -9.08 2.04 13.13
N ARG A 182 -10.25 1.94 12.51
CA ARG A 182 -10.53 1.06 11.38
C ARG A 182 -10.85 1.92 10.16
N ILE A 183 -10.17 1.64 9.07
CA ILE A 183 -10.40 2.32 7.79
C ILE A 183 -11.10 1.33 6.87
N ARG A 184 -12.35 1.65 6.54
CA ARG A 184 -13.15 0.85 5.62
C ARG A 184 -12.60 0.96 4.21
N PRO A 185 -12.44 -0.16 3.48
CA PRO A 185 -12.08 -0.14 2.08
C PRO A 185 -13.19 0.48 1.23
N THR A 186 -12.86 1.60 0.58
CA THR A 186 -13.71 2.27 -0.39
C THR A 186 -12.86 2.58 -1.62
N ALA A 187 -13.33 2.19 -2.79
CA ALA A 187 -12.59 2.32 -4.04
C ALA A 187 -12.05 3.73 -4.27
N GLY A 188 -10.77 3.82 -4.61
CA GLY A 188 -10.06 5.07 -4.85
C GLY A 188 -9.59 5.81 -3.60
N THR A 189 -9.88 5.31 -2.39
CA THR A 189 -9.35 5.90 -1.16
C THR A 189 -7.88 5.61 -1.02
N VAL A 190 -7.07 6.68 -0.90
CA VAL A 190 -5.63 6.62 -0.63
C VAL A 190 -5.41 6.86 0.85
N VAL A 191 -4.52 6.10 1.46
CA VAL A 191 -4.10 6.25 2.86
C VAL A 191 -2.59 6.30 2.93
N VAL A 192 -2.05 7.20 3.77
CA VAL A 192 -0.60 7.33 4.04
C VAL A 192 -0.38 7.43 5.54
N TRP A 193 0.61 6.70 6.07
CA TRP A 193 0.99 6.74 7.48
C TRP A 193 2.48 6.40 7.69
N PRO A 194 3.07 6.70 8.88
CA PRO A 194 4.44 6.34 9.20
C PRO A 194 4.67 4.82 9.23
N ALA A 195 5.83 4.38 8.75
CA ALA A 195 6.19 2.95 8.68
C ALA A 195 6.55 2.32 10.03
N GLY A 196 6.76 3.13 11.07
CA GLY A 196 7.27 2.69 12.37
C GLY A 196 6.25 2.02 13.30
N TYR A 197 6.74 1.46 14.39
CA TYR A 197 5.97 0.68 15.37
C TYR A 197 4.79 1.46 16.00
N THR A 198 4.83 2.78 16.02
CA THR A 198 3.72 3.62 16.49
C THR A 198 2.45 3.44 15.66
N HIS A 199 2.59 2.96 14.42
CA HIS A 199 1.50 2.70 13.49
C HIS A 199 1.36 1.21 13.16
N THR A 200 1.51 0.39 14.21
CA THR A 200 1.23 -1.05 14.11
C THR A 200 -0.21 -1.28 13.65
N HIS A 201 -0.38 -2.08 12.62
CA HIS A 201 -1.66 -2.32 11.97
C HIS A 201 -1.82 -3.75 11.49
N LYS A 202 -3.04 -4.10 11.08
CA LYS A 202 -3.38 -5.38 10.44
C LYS A 202 -4.51 -5.22 9.43
N GLY A 203 -4.68 -6.21 8.56
CA GLY A 203 -5.86 -6.36 7.71
C GLY A 203 -6.87 -7.29 8.34
N ASN A 204 -8.10 -6.81 8.54
CA ASN A 204 -9.20 -7.62 9.03
C ASN A 204 -9.69 -8.62 7.98
N THR A 205 -10.44 -9.64 8.42
CA THR A 205 -10.91 -10.72 7.56
C THR A 205 -11.81 -10.20 6.46
N VAL A 206 -11.58 -10.70 5.27
CA VAL A 206 -12.46 -10.57 4.11
C VAL A 206 -13.53 -11.66 4.21
N LEU A 207 -14.81 -11.31 4.14
CA LEU A 207 -15.89 -12.28 4.36
C LEU A 207 -16.67 -12.62 3.08
N THR A 208 -17.04 -11.61 2.28
CA THR A 208 -18.07 -11.77 1.26
C THR A 208 -17.56 -11.75 -0.17
N GLN A 209 -16.57 -10.93 -0.49
CA GLN A 209 -16.05 -10.75 -1.85
C GLN A 209 -14.56 -10.47 -1.84
N ASP A 210 -13.89 -10.63 -2.98
CA ASP A 210 -12.46 -10.33 -3.10
C ASP A 210 -12.16 -8.87 -2.77
N LYS A 211 -11.15 -8.63 -1.92
CA LYS A 211 -10.60 -7.31 -1.64
C LYS A 211 -9.36 -7.08 -2.47
N TYR A 212 -9.28 -5.91 -3.12
CA TYR A 212 -8.09 -5.49 -3.86
C TYR A 212 -7.49 -4.23 -3.25
N ILE A 213 -6.18 -4.25 -3.06
CA ILE A 213 -5.42 -3.08 -2.61
C ILE A 213 -4.14 -2.91 -3.42
N LEU A 214 -3.68 -1.66 -3.50
CA LEU A 214 -2.28 -1.36 -3.73
C LEU A 214 -1.63 -1.01 -2.39
N THR A 215 -0.38 -1.38 -2.23
CA THR A 215 0.46 -0.93 -1.12
C THR A 215 1.89 -0.74 -1.57
N GLY A 216 2.62 0.08 -0.86
CA GLY A 216 4.03 0.34 -1.09
C GLY A 216 4.59 1.32 -0.07
N TRP A 217 5.82 1.74 -0.32
CA TRP A 217 6.56 2.50 0.66
C TRP A 217 7.28 3.67 0.04
N TYR A 218 7.46 4.71 0.84
CA TYR A 218 8.47 5.71 0.60
C TYR A 218 9.63 5.43 1.53
N ILE A 219 10.79 5.22 0.91
CA ILE A 219 12.04 4.94 1.63
C ILE A 219 12.84 6.22 1.77
N LYS A 220 13.49 6.38 2.93
CA LYS A 220 14.42 7.46 3.19
C LYS A 220 15.75 7.16 2.51
N ARG A 221 16.26 8.12 1.75
CA ARG A 221 17.57 8.04 1.13
C ARG A 221 18.48 9.12 1.75
N ASN A 222 19.64 8.68 2.22
CA ASN A 222 20.72 9.58 2.64
C ASN A 222 21.39 10.25 1.44
#